data_e24b221ed6c6ac190940f80ccc9c351f
#
_entry.id   e24b221ed6c6ac190940f80ccc9c351f
#
_cell.length_a   1.000
_cell.length_b   1.000
_cell.length_c   1.000
_cell.angle_alpha   90.00
_cell.angle_beta   90.00
_cell.angle_gamma   90.00
#
_symmetry.space_group_name_H-M   'P 1'
#
loop_
_entity.id
_entity.type
_entity.pdbx_description
1 polymer ?
#
loop_
_entity_poly.entity_id
_entity_poly.type
_entity_poly.pdbx_seq_one_letter_code
_entity_poly.pdbx_strand_id
1 'polypeptide(L)'
;MKQPTPWWMWLLPLPVVWWAALLTAGAWQPGMDLLQLMAGLSTVLQRPWDIRWTQYSGRCLLLFTLAYAVGIGMALSNTTATRRGEEHGSARWGDVFSIARRYRDKRGGNLILTQHFSIGWDGYRHKHNTNVLVVGGSGAGKTRGYCVPNILEAAGWDQNAPPCSIVCSDPKSEVLRKTGALLIARGYEVRVLDLTSPAASFCCNPLRYIQSDKDALRMIDTLIQATTPPDSKSSDPFWVKSETALLQALVLYLVHEAPEEEQNLPVVMEMLQAAEVREEDDEYESPLDMLFSRLEMRDPESIALKQYRVYKMAAGKTAKSILVSVGVRLSAFLLPEVAKMTCTDELHLEELGEKKVALFCCI
;
A
#
# COMPACT_ATOMS: atom_id res chain seq x y z
N MET A 1 13.92 33.37 16.75
CA MET A 1 13.20 32.96 17.97
C MET A 1 13.01 34.19 18.83
N LYS A 2 11.76 34.66 19.07
CA LYS A 2 11.53 35.66 20.12
C LYS A 2 11.87 34.99 21.43
N GLN A 3 12.89 35.50 22.13
CA GLN A 3 13.20 35.03 23.47
C GLN A 3 11.94 35.19 24.34
N PRO A 4 11.63 34.22 25.19
CA PRO A 4 10.52 34.36 26.12
C PRO A 4 10.73 35.62 26.94
N THR A 5 9.69 36.47 27.04
CA THR A 5 9.73 37.65 27.85
C THR A 5 10.18 37.28 29.25
N PRO A 6 11.31 37.85 29.76
CA PRO A 6 11.84 37.45 31.06
C PRO A 6 10.79 37.76 32.15
N TRP A 7 10.67 36.87 33.11
CA TRP A 7 9.63 36.90 34.14
C TRP A 7 9.58 38.22 34.93
N TRP A 8 10.72 38.91 35.10
CA TRP A 8 10.80 40.19 35.80
C TRP A 8 10.08 41.33 35.03
N MET A 9 9.94 41.27 33.72
CA MET A 9 9.17 42.25 32.94
C MET A 9 7.69 42.33 33.37
N TRP A 10 7.15 41.26 33.88
CA TRP A 10 5.78 41.21 34.41
C TRP A 10 5.66 41.88 35.78
N LEU A 11 6.77 42.18 36.47
CA LEU A 11 6.77 42.91 37.73
C LEU A 11 6.78 44.45 37.53
N LEU A 12 7.23 44.93 36.38
CA LEU A 12 7.33 46.38 36.09
C LEU A 12 6.00 47.13 36.18
N PRO A 13 4.83 46.60 35.74
CA PRO A 13 3.55 47.27 35.87
C PRO A 13 2.93 47.24 37.27
N LEU A 14 3.45 46.41 38.18
CA LEU A 14 2.90 46.18 39.51
C LEU A 14 2.75 47.47 40.35
N PRO A 15 3.72 48.41 40.37
CA PRO A 15 3.58 49.69 41.08
C PRO A 15 2.42 50.52 40.55
N VAL A 16 2.17 50.49 39.22
CA VAL A 16 1.03 51.19 38.59
C VAL A 16 -0.28 50.54 38.97
N VAL A 17 -0.34 49.21 39.03
CA VAL A 17 -1.53 48.47 39.47
C VAL A 17 -1.85 48.77 40.92
N TRP A 18 -0.84 48.82 41.80
CA TRP A 18 -1.01 49.16 43.22
C TRP A 18 -1.41 50.62 43.41
N TRP A 19 -0.84 51.54 42.63
CA TRP A 19 -1.24 52.95 42.65
C TRP A 19 -2.70 53.10 42.24
N ALA A 20 -3.19 52.42 41.18
CA ALA A 20 -4.59 52.42 40.78
C ALA A 20 -5.49 51.80 41.84
N ALA A 21 -5.06 50.74 42.52
CA ALA A 21 -5.77 50.10 43.63
C ALA A 21 -5.95 51.08 44.82
N LEU A 22 -4.92 51.85 45.16
CA LEU A 22 -4.97 52.82 46.27
C LEU A 22 -5.86 54.01 45.94
N LEU A 23 -5.83 54.52 44.68
CA LEU A 23 -6.78 55.51 44.21
C LEU A 23 -8.23 55.05 44.32
N THR A 24 -8.48 53.81 43.91
CA THR A 24 -9.82 53.17 43.99
C THR A 24 -10.26 53.04 45.46
N ALA A 25 -9.35 52.65 46.34
CA ALA A 25 -9.62 52.55 47.78
C ALA A 25 -9.93 53.92 48.42
N GLY A 26 -9.34 54.97 47.93
CA GLY A 26 -9.62 56.37 48.37
C GLY A 26 -10.99 56.89 47.89
N ALA A 27 -11.48 56.41 46.78
CA ALA A 27 -12.78 56.74 46.21
C ALA A 27 -13.93 55.88 46.80
N TRP A 28 -13.63 54.69 47.34
CA TRP A 28 -14.61 53.70 47.75
C TRP A 28 -15.25 54.03 49.10
N GLN A 29 -16.62 54.03 49.17
CA GLN A 29 -17.39 54.02 50.40
C GLN A 29 -18.45 52.90 50.39
N PRO A 30 -18.76 52.30 51.55
CA PRO A 30 -19.72 51.20 51.60
C PRO A 30 -21.13 51.69 51.16
N GLY A 31 -21.74 50.92 50.25
CA GLY A 31 -23.06 51.26 49.70
C GLY A 31 -23.08 52.10 48.44
N MET A 32 -21.88 52.43 47.88
CA MET A 32 -21.79 53.13 46.59
C MET A 32 -22.13 52.23 45.41
N ASP A 33 -22.93 52.77 44.49
CA ASP A 33 -23.17 52.17 43.18
C ASP A 33 -21.98 52.45 42.23
N LEU A 34 -21.88 51.68 41.13
CA LEU A 34 -20.76 51.71 40.18
C LEU A 34 -20.61 53.14 39.55
N LEU A 35 -21.70 53.83 39.31
CA LEU A 35 -21.70 55.20 38.79
C LEU A 35 -21.14 56.21 39.82
N GLN A 36 -21.46 56.02 41.08
CA GLN A 36 -20.95 56.87 42.19
C GLN A 36 -19.46 56.63 42.41
N LEU A 37 -19.00 55.38 42.26
CA LEU A 37 -17.58 55.04 42.30
C LEU A 37 -16.80 55.73 41.18
N MET A 38 -17.33 55.74 39.95
CA MET A 38 -16.69 56.42 38.80
C MET A 38 -16.64 57.96 39.03
N ALA A 39 -17.67 58.54 39.59
CA ALA A 39 -17.66 59.93 39.96
C ALA A 39 -16.66 60.25 41.10
N GLY A 40 -16.55 59.37 42.12
CA GLY A 40 -15.55 59.46 43.17
C GLY A 40 -14.10 59.33 42.64
N LEU A 41 -13.88 58.41 41.69
CA LEU A 41 -12.58 58.24 41.03
C LEU A 41 -12.18 59.50 40.23
N SER A 42 -13.11 60.17 39.57
CA SER A 42 -12.81 61.41 38.86
C SER A 42 -12.32 62.53 39.78
N THR A 43 -12.83 62.58 41.00
CA THR A 43 -12.42 63.56 42.03
C THR A 43 -11.03 63.25 42.61
N VAL A 44 -10.75 61.94 42.86
CA VAL A 44 -9.44 61.50 43.36
C VAL A 44 -8.34 61.65 42.29
N LEU A 45 -8.69 61.49 41.02
CA LEU A 45 -7.77 61.69 39.86
C LEU A 45 -7.35 63.16 39.68
N GLN A 46 -8.06 64.14 40.23
CA GLN A 46 -7.62 65.53 40.22
C GLN A 46 -6.36 65.77 41.08
N ARG A 47 -6.13 64.87 42.09
CA ARG A 47 -4.92 64.91 42.92
C ARG A 47 -4.33 63.48 43.06
N PRO A 48 -3.74 62.94 41.99
CA PRO A 48 -3.37 61.51 41.93
C PRO A 48 -2.23 61.08 42.83
N TRP A 49 -1.53 62.04 43.42
CA TRP A 49 -0.41 61.81 44.32
C TRP A 49 -0.79 61.94 45.81
N ASP A 50 -2.04 62.39 46.16
CA ASP A 50 -2.55 62.46 47.55
C ASP A 50 -3.17 61.11 47.94
N ILE A 51 -2.29 60.10 48.14
CA ILE A 51 -2.68 58.74 48.46
C ILE A 51 -2.96 58.64 49.97
N ARG A 52 -4.22 58.45 50.34
CA ARG A 52 -4.61 58.23 51.74
C ARG A 52 -4.87 56.73 52.01
N TRP A 53 -4.21 56.22 53.02
CA TRP A 53 -4.45 54.83 53.45
C TRP A 53 -5.80 54.74 54.14
N THR A 54 -6.72 53.91 53.59
CA THR A 54 -8.08 53.68 54.13
C THR A 54 -8.18 52.22 54.61
N GLN A 55 -9.21 51.95 55.42
CA GLN A 55 -9.47 50.56 55.87
C GLN A 55 -9.72 49.58 54.73
N TYR A 56 -10.00 50.03 53.50
CA TYR A 56 -10.25 49.25 52.31
C TYR A 56 -8.99 49.09 51.42
N SER A 57 -7.92 49.84 51.68
CA SER A 57 -6.69 49.82 50.89
C SER A 57 -6.12 48.40 50.75
N GLY A 58 -6.08 47.59 51.78
CA GLY A 58 -5.59 46.22 51.74
C GLY A 58 -6.44 45.31 50.86
N ARG A 59 -7.76 45.48 50.92
CA ARG A 59 -8.69 44.67 50.07
C ARG A 59 -8.59 45.05 48.59
N CYS A 60 -8.48 46.32 48.28
CA CYS A 60 -8.30 46.82 46.91
C CYS A 60 -6.95 46.38 46.32
N LEU A 61 -5.86 46.44 47.10
CA LEU A 61 -4.55 45.97 46.66
C LEU A 61 -4.60 44.46 46.34
N LEU A 62 -5.27 43.66 47.19
CA LEU A 62 -5.39 42.21 46.97
C LEU A 62 -6.21 41.93 45.72
N LEU A 63 -7.36 42.57 45.52
CA LEU A 63 -8.20 42.39 44.33
C LEU A 63 -7.51 42.76 43.02
N PHE A 64 -6.83 43.91 42.98
CA PHE A 64 -6.12 44.38 41.83
C PHE A 64 -4.91 43.50 41.50
N THR A 65 -4.18 43.01 42.51
CA THR A 65 -3.07 42.08 42.34
C THR A 65 -3.57 40.74 41.78
N LEU A 66 -4.70 40.24 42.30
CA LEU A 66 -5.32 38.98 41.84
C LEU A 66 -5.78 39.15 40.37
N ALA A 67 -6.48 40.23 40.05
CA ALA A 67 -6.91 40.52 38.66
C ALA A 67 -5.72 40.64 37.70
N TYR A 68 -4.63 41.30 38.15
CA TYR A 68 -3.39 41.36 37.37
C TYR A 68 -2.77 40.00 37.15
N ALA A 69 -2.68 39.16 38.20
CA ALA A 69 -2.16 37.80 38.07
C ALA A 69 -3.00 36.92 37.12
N VAL A 70 -4.33 37.06 37.18
CA VAL A 70 -5.23 36.38 36.21
C VAL A 70 -4.99 36.89 34.80
N GLY A 71 -4.82 38.21 34.60
CA GLY A 71 -4.50 38.77 33.31
C GLY A 71 -3.17 38.26 32.72
N ILE A 72 -2.14 38.12 33.55
CA ILE A 72 -0.87 37.48 33.17
C ILE A 72 -1.10 36.02 32.80
N GLY A 73 -1.84 35.27 33.62
CA GLY A 73 -2.19 33.87 33.35
C GLY A 73 -2.89 33.70 32.00
N MET A 74 -3.86 34.57 31.69
CA MET A 74 -4.53 34.55 30.39
C MET A 74 -3.60 34.95 29.24
N ALA A 75 -2.74 35.94 29.42
CA ALA A 75 -1.75 36.36 28.40
C ALA A 75 -0.73 35.27 28.10
N LEU A 76 -0.26 34.54 29.13
CA LEU A 76 0.65 33.41 28.98
C LEU A 76 -0.05 32.18 28.40
N SER A 77 -1.31 31.93 28.77
CA SER A 77 -2.12 30.83 28.23
C SER A 77 -2.50 31.04 26.77
N ASN A 78 -2.69 32.28 26.35
CA ASN A 78 -3.04 32.65 24.98
C ASN A 78 -1.81 32.70 24.02
N THR A 79 -0.62 32.37 24.47
CA THR A 79 0.50 32.14 23.57
C THR A 79 0.24 30.84 22.84
N THR A 80 -0.52 30.91 21.74
CA THR A 80 -0.60 29.84 20.76
C THR A 80 0.82 29.48 20.35
N ALA A 81 1.20 28.23 20.56
CA ALA A 81 2.50 27.69 20.15
C ALA A 81 2.54 27.58 18.61
N THR A 82 2.47 28.73 17.94
CA THR A 82 2.67 28.82 16.49
C THR A 82 4.15 28.61 16.23
N ARG A 83 4.49 27.46 15.68
CA ARG A 83 5.82 27.17 15.17
C ARG A 83 5.97 27.92 13.83
N ARG A 84 6.44 29.16 13.89
CA ARG A 84 6.70 29.95 12.69
C ARG A 84 7.71 29.24 11.79
N GLY A 85 7.35 29.06 10.53
CA GLY A 85 8.14 28.33 9.53
C GLY A 85 7.84 26.85 9.45
N GLU A 86 6.84 26.36 10.17
CA GLU A 86 6.33 24.98 10.11
C GLU A 86 4.84 24.97 9.71
N GLU A 87 4.34 26.02 9.05
CA GLU A 87 2.94 26.13 8.60
C GLU A 87 2.53 25.02 7.64
N HIS A 88 3.49 24.44 6.92
CA HIS A 88 3.30 23.33 5.97
C HIS A 88 3.85 22.00 6.50
N GLY A 89 4.22 21.91 7.78
CA GLY A 89 4.77 20.76 8.45
C GLY A 89 6.20 20.96 8.95
N SER A 90 6.63 20.09 9.86
CA SER A 90 7.97 20.13 10.46
C SER A 90 9.04 19.40 9.63
N ALA A 91 8.70 18.93 8.42
CA ALA A 91 9.61 18.18 7.56
C ALA A 91 10.81 19.06 7.14
N ARG A 92 12.00 18.52 7.28
CA ARG A 92 13.26 19.16 6.88
C ARG A 92 14.10 18.17 6.07
N TRP A 93 14.95 18.68 5.21
CA TRP A 93 15.99 17.85 4.60
C TRP A 93 16.83 17.19 5.71
N GLY A 94 16.90 15.86 5.64
CA GLY A 94 17.70 15.10 6.58
C GLY A 94 19.20 15.29 6.35
N ASP A 95 19.98 15.22 7.40
CA ASP A 95 21.44 15.12 7.26
C ASP A 95 21.81 13.71 6.79
N VAL A 96 22.50 13.61 5.65
CA VAL A 96 22.86 12.36 4.97
C VAL A 96 23.70 11.45 5.88
N PHE A 97 24.64 12.02 6.66
CA PHE A 97 25.51 11.24 7.53
C PHE A 97 24.75 10.63 8.72
N SER A 98 23.86 11.39 9.32
CA SER A 98 23.07 10.91 10.46
C SER A 98 22.07 9.83 10.01
N ILE A 99 21.45 9.99 8.84
CA ILE A 99 20.53 9.03 8.26
C ILE A 99 21.28 7.75 7.84
N ALA A 100 22.40 7.87 7.14
CA ALA A 100 23.22 6.74 6.77
C ALA A 100 23.72 5.96 8.00
N ARG A 101 24.16 6.65 9.05
CA ARG A 101 24.58 6.01 10.30
C ARG A 101 23.45 5.23 10.98
N ARG A 102 22.21 5.70 10.86
CA ARG A 102 21.04 5.09 11.48
C ARG A 102 20.51 3.91 10.70
N TYR A 103 20.48 3.99 9.36
CA TYR A 103 19.74 3.08 8.50
C TYR A 103 20.63 2.17 7.64
N ARG A 104 21.92 2.41 7.54
CA ARG A 104 22.84 1.56 6.78
C ARG A 104 23.27 0.35 7.62
N ASP A 105 23.22 -0.84 7.03
CA ASP A 105 23.80 -2.03 7.61
C ASP A 105 25.31 -2.11 7.33
N LYS A 106 26.11 -2.29 8.38
CA LYS A 106 27.57 -2.38 8.28
C LYS A 106 28.07 -3.72 7.71
N ARG A 107 27.21 -4.73 7.74
CA ARG A 107 27.53 -6.09 7.28
C ARG A 107 27.10 -6.37 5.84
N GLY A 108 26.80 -5.35 5.04
CA GLY A 108 26.22 -5.48 3.70
C GLY A 108 24.69 -5.63 3.75
N GLY A 109 24.07 -5.92 2.60
CA GLY A 109 22.62 -5.99 2.50
C GLY A 109 21.95 -4.63 2.52
N ASN A 110 22.45 -3.71 1.70
CA ASN A 110 21.94 -2.36 1.59
C ASN A 110 21.29 -2.10 0.23
N LEU A 111 20.20 -1.36 0.26
CA LEU A 111 19.58 -0.80 -0.93
C LEU A 111 20.34 0.48 -1.31
N ILE A 112 20.91 0.48 -2.50
CA ILE A 112 21.66 1.62 -3.05
C ILE A 112 20.66 2.63 -3.61
N LEU A 113 20.53 3.79 -2.98
CA LEU A 113 19.65 4.86 -3.43
C LEU A 113 20.38 5.85 -4.34
N THR A 114 21.64 6.16 -4.00
CA THR A 114 22.51 7.01 -4.82
C THR A 114 23.94 6.50 -4.74
N GLN A 115 24.85 7.09 -5.52
CA GLN A 115 26.28 6.75 -5.48
C GLN A 115 26.90 6.85 -4.06
N HIS A 116 26.37 7.70 -3.21
CA HIS A 116 26.93 7.99 -1.88
C HIS A 116 26.01 7.60 -0.72
N PHE A 117 24.83 7.09 -1.02
CA PHE A 117 23.83 6.84 0.02
C PHE A 117 23.10 5.51 -0.20
N SER A 118 23.09 4.70 0.86
CA SER A 118 22.38 3.42 0.91
C SER A 118 21.70 3.20 2.27
N ILE A 119 20.67 2.39 2.30
CA ILE A 119 19.91 2.03 3.50
C ILE A 119 19.84 0.50 3.61
N GLY A 120 19.83 -0.04 4.82
CA GLY A 120 19.74 -1.48 5.06
C GLY A 120 18.41 -2.06 4.58
N TRP A 121 18.39 -3.32 4.14
CA TRP A 121 17.17 -4.02 3.71
C TRP A 121 16.30 -4.48 4.86
N ASP A 122 16.85 -4.62 6.06
CA ASP A 122 16.10 -5.08 7.22
C ASP A 122 15.14 -3.98 7.72
N GLY A 123 13.93 -3.98 7.14
CA GLY A 123 12.87 -3.04 7.50
C GLY A 123 12.38 -3.21 8.93
N TYR A 124 12.47 -4.40 9.51
CA TYR A 124 12.09 -4.65 10.90
C TYR A 124 13.09 -4.02 11.87
N ARG A 125 14.39 -4.20 11.61
CA ARG A 125 15.46 -3.61 12.41
C ARG A 125 15.46 -2.09 12.35
N HIS A 126 15.32 -1.56 11.15
CA HIS A 126 15.43 -0.12 10.90
C HIS A 126 14.07 0.61 10.98
N LYS A 127 12.95 -0.14 11.10
CA LYS A 127 11.57 0.38 11.18
C LYS A 127 11.22 1.32 10.03
N HIS A 128 11.61 0.93 8.81
CA HIS A 128 11.27 1.65 7.58
C HIS A 128 10.83 0.69 6.48
N ASN A 129 10.13 1.22 5.49
CA ASN A 129 9.78 0.52 4.28
C ASN A 129 10.93 0.61 3.27
N THR A 130 11.19 -0.48 2.53
CA THR A 130 12.21 -0.57 1.48
C THR A 130 11.65 -0.35 0.07
N ASN A 131 10.36 -0.02 -0.07
CA ASN A 131 9.78 0.32 -1.36
C ASN A 131 10.37 1.63 -1.87
N VAL A 132 10.85 1.63 -3.13
CA VAL A 132 11.48 2.80 -3.75
C VAL A 132 10.84 3.08 -5.11
N LEU A 133 10.43 4.32 -5.31
CA LEU A 133 9.99 4.83 -6.60
C LEU A 133 11.12 5.63 -7.25
N VAL A 134 11.63 5.15 -8.39
CA VAL A 134 12.68 5.84 -9.16
C VAL A 134 12.05 6.53 -10.36
N VAL A 135 12.03 7.85 -10.36
CA VAL A 135 11.45 8.67 -11.42
C VAL A 135 12.55 9.28 -12.30
N GLY A 136 12.38 9.18 -13.59
CA GLY A 136 13.32 9.79 -14.56
C GLY A 136 12.86 9.54 -16.00
N GLY A 137 13.20 10.44 -16.92
CA GLY A 137 12.91 10.32 -18.34
C GLY A 137 13.62 9.12 -18.99
N SER A 138 13.33 8.88 -20.26
CA SER A 138 14.05 7.88 -21.06
C SER A 138 15.53 8.26 -21.14
N GLY A 139 16.43 7.29 -21.01
CA GLY A 139 17.88 7.54 -21.04
C GLY A 139 18.48 8.13 -19.75
N ALA A 140 17.69 8.47 -18.74
CA ALA A 140 18.18 9.03 -17.46
C ALA A 140 19.03 8.06 -16.62
N GLY A 141 19.27 6.85 -17.09
CA GLY A 141 20.14 5.87 -16.42
C GLY A 141 19.48 5.07 -15.30
N LYS A 142 18.15 5.03 -15.20
CA LYS A 142 17.43 4.26 -14.15
C LYS A 142 17.91 2.82 -14.05
N THR A 143 17.94 2.09 -15.16
CA THR A 143 18.40 0.70 -15.19
C THR A 143 19.86 0.58 -14.76
N ARG A 144 20.73 1.43 -15.35
CA ARG A 144 22.18 1.37 -15.11
C ARG A 144 22.58 1.89 -13.74
N GLY A 145 21.93 2.95 -13.26
CA GLY A 145 22.31 3.63 -12.01
C GLY A 145 21.61 3.08 -10.77
N TYR A 146 20.46 2.40 -10.96
CA TYR A 146 19.68 1.89 -9.85
C TYR A 146 19.41 0.38 -9.93
N CYS A 147 18.76 -0.13 -10.99
CA CYS A 147 18.36 -1.54 -11.05
C CYS A 147 19.56 -2.49 -11.00
N VAL A 148 20.51 -2.34 -11.90
CA VAL A 148 21.66 -3.25 -12.01
C VAL A 148 22.52 -3.26 -10.73
N PRO A 149 22.91 -2.11 -10.15
CA PRO A 149 23.66 -2.10 -8.89
C PRO A 149 22.93 -2.78 -7.74
N ASN A 150 21.62 -2.58 -7.61
CA ASN A 150 20.83 -3.18 -6.55
C ASN A 150 20.63 -4.69 -6.74
N ILE A 151 20.51 -5.18 -7.98
CA ILE A 151 20.48 -6.62 -8.26
C ILE A 151 21.81 -7.27 -7.88
N LEU A 152 22.93 -6.65 -8.18
CA LEU A 152 24.26 -7.16 -7.82
C LEU A 152 24.47 -7.14 -6.30
N GLU A 153 24.03 -6.09 -5.63
CA GLU A 153 24.07 -6.02 -4.17
C GLU A 153 23.19 -7.09 -3.53
N ALA A 154 21.96 -7.33 -4.08
CA ALA A 154 21.06 -8.39 -3.69
C ALA A 154 21.66 -9.79 -3.89
N ALA A 155 22.49 -9.97 -4.91
CA ALA A 155 23.21 -11.20 -5.17
C ALA A 155 24.41 -11.43 -4.24
N GLY A 156 24.60 -10.59 -3.23
CA GLY A 156 25.72 -10.70 -2.29
C GLY A 156 27.05 -10.29 -2.92
N TRP A 157 27.08 -9.18 -3.67
CA TRP A 157 28.32 -8.61 -4.18
C TRP A 157 29.28 -8.30 -3.04
N ASP A 158 28.78 -7.75 -1.95
CA ASP A 158 29.49 -7.72 -0.67
C ASP A 158 29.31 -9.08 0.01
N GLN A 159 30.39 -9.84 0.13
CA GLN A 159 30.40 -11.22 0.67
C GLN A 159 29.86 -11.32 2.11
N ASN A 160 29.64 -10.22 2.78
CA ASN A 160 29.10 -10.17 4.13
C ASN A 160 27.56 -10.11 4.18
N ALA A 161 26.90 -9.86 3.04
CA ALA A 161 25.44 -9.82 2.98
C ALA A 161 24.87 -11.19 2.61
N PRO A 162 23.79 -11.66 3.29
CA PRO A 162 23.09 -12.84 2.85
C PRO A 162 22.46 -12.57 1.47
N PRO A 163 22.64 -13.48 0.50
CA PRO A 163 21.99 -13.35 -0.79
C PRO A 163 20.48 -13.53 -0.64
N CYS A 164 19.71 -12.80 -1.44
CA CYS A 164 18.25 -12.96 -1.51
C CYS A 164 17.82 -13.34 -2.93
N SER A 165 16.66 -14.01 -3.06
CA SER A 165 16.04 -14.26 -4.35
C SER A 165 15.63 -12.96 -5.00
N ILE A 166 15.66 -12.95 -6.34
CA ILE A 166 15.44 -11.75 -7.14
C ILE A 166 14.28 -12.02 -8.11
N VAL A 167 13.30 -11.12 -8.16
CA VAL A 167 12.27 -11.11 -9.20
C VAL A 167 12.35 -9.77 -9.93
N CYS A 168 12.55 -9.80 -11.22
CA CYS A 168 12.74 -8.60 -12.04
C CYS A 168 11.81 -8.62 -13.26
N SER A 169 10.93 -7.62 -13.36
CA SER A 169 10.24 -7.35 -14.62
C SER A 169 11.19 -6.58 -15.55
N ASP A 170 11.58 -7.19 -16.64
CA ASP A 170 12.59 -6.70 -17.61
C ASP A 170 12.07 -6.73 -19.04
N PRO A 171 11.19 -5.79 -19.44
CA PRO A 171 10.51 -5.82 -20.74
C PRO A 171 11.43 -5.88 -21.96
N LYS A 172 12.68 -5.48 -21.80
CA LYS A 172 13.69 -5.44 -22.88
C LYS A 172 14.79 -6.48 -22.72
N SER A 173 14.72 -7.33 -21.71
CA SER A 173 15.78 -8.28 -21.33
C SER A 173 17.16 -7.59 -21.14
N GLU A 174 17.16 -6.27 -20.86
CA GLU A 174 18.39 -5.49 -20.70
C GLU A 174 19.09 -5.84 -19.38
N VAL A 175 18.32 -6.00 -18.32
CA VAL A 175 18.84 -6.33 -16.99
C VAL A 175 19.37 -7.75 -16.99
N LEU A 176 18.61 -8.70 -17.54
CA LEU A 176 19.01 -10.10 -17.70
C LEU A 176 20.36 -10.21 -18.46
N ARG A 177 20.48 -9.54 -19.62
CA ARG A 177 21.72 -9.55 -20.41
C ARG A 177 22.92 -8.97 -19.67
N LYS A 178 22.71 -8.01 -18.79
CA LYS A 178 23.78 -7.37 -18.02
C LYS A 178 24.18 -8.13 -16.76
N THR A 179 23.23 -8.83 -16.13
CA THR A 179 23.44 -9.43 -14.81
C THR A 179 23.41 -10.95 -14.81
N GLY A 180 22.76 -11.59 -15.79
CA GLY A 180 22.51 -13.04 -15.78
C GLY A 180 23.78 -13.88 -15.63
N ALA A 181 24.82 -13.62 -16.43
CA ALA A 181 26.07 -14.35 -16.32
C ALA A 181 26.77 -14.17 -14.95
N LEU A 182 26.68 -12.98 -14.37
CA LEU A 182 27.23 -12.69 -13.04
C LEU A 182 26.43 -13.40 -11.94
N LEU A 183 25.11 -13.46 -12.08
CA LEU A 183 24.25 -14.19 -11.16
C LEU A 183 24.53 -15.68 -11.18
N ILE A 184 24.67 -16.29 -12.35
CA ILE A 184 25.07 -17.70 -12.53
C ILE A 184 26.42 -17.94 -11.85
N ALA A 185 27.42 -17.09 -12.09
CA ALA A 185 28.73 -17.18 -11.46
C ALA A 185 28.69 -17.08 -9.93
N ARG A 186 27.63 -16.47 -9.37
CA ARG A 186 27.36 -16.37 -7.92
C ARG A 186 26.51 -17.53 -7.38
N GLY A 187 26.22 -18.52 -8.21
CA GLY A 187 25.45 -19.71 -7.86
C GLY A 187 23.95 -19.48 -7.81
N TYR A 188 23.44 -18.49 -8.53
CA TYR A 188 22.01 -18.30 -8.77
C TYR A 188 21.51 -19.20 -9.88
N GLU A 189 20.36 -19.78 -9.68
CA GLU A 189 19.54 -20.36 -10.73
C GLU A 189 18.77 -19.21 -11.41
N VAL A 190 19.10 -18.95 -12.68
CA VAL A 190 18.46 -17.91 -13.45
C VAL A 190 17.32 -18.50 -14.25
N ARG A 191 16.09 -18.09 -13.92
CA ARG A 191 14.86 -18.51 -14.60
C ARG A 191 14.29 -17.34 -15.37
N VAL A 192 13.78 -17.62 -16.59
CA VAL A 192 13.30 -16.57 -17.50
C VAL A 192 11.91 -16.92 -17.98
N LEU A 193 10.94 -16.09 -17.63
CA LEU A 193 9.60 -16.09 -18.22
C LEU A 193 9.58 -15.05 -19.35
N ASP A 194 9.70 -15.50 -20.60
CA ASP A 194 9.76 -14.61 -21.77
C ASP A 194 8.48 -14.72 -22.59
N LEU A 195 7.61 -13.72 -22.45
CA LEU A 195 6.37 -13.62 -23.22
C LEU A 195 6.60 -13.03 -24.63
N THR A 196 7.77 -12.46 -24.90
CA THR A 196 8.13 -11.95 -26.23
C THR A 196 8.64 -13.06 -27.14
N SER A 197 9.22 -14.10 -26.54
CA SER A 197 9.72 -15.31 -27.21
C SER A 197 9.31 -16.57 -26.42
N PRO A 198 8.03 -16.96 -26.44
CA PRO A 198 7.53 -18.07 -25.61
C PRO A 198 8.24 -19.40 -25.86
N ALA A 199 8.75 -19.62 -27.08
CA ALA A 199 9.51 -20.84 -27.43
C ALA A 199 10.85 -20.97 -26.65
N ALA A 200 11.42 -19.88 -26.18
CA ALA A 200 12.67 -19.84 -25.41
C ALA A 200 12.42 -19.59 -23.91
N SER A 201 11.16 -19.49 -23.49
CA SER A 201 10.75 -19.25 -22.11
C SER A 201 10.79 -20.54 -21.29
N PHE A 202 11.03 -20.41 -19.99
CA PHE A 202 10.68 -21.44 -19.02
C PHE A 202 9.15 -21.57 -18.99
N CYS A 203 8.67 -22.80 -18.80
CA CYS A 203 7.26 -23.09 -18.67
C CYS A 203 6.74 -22.67 -17.29
N CYS A 204 5.51 -22.14 -17.27
CA CYS A 204 4.83 -21.71 -16.07
C CYS A 204 3.39 -22.20 -16.10
N ASN A 205 3.08 -23.20 -15.28
CA ASN A 205 1.72 -23.69 -15.13
C ASN A 205 1.08 -23.08 -13.88
N PRO A 206 0.13 -22.14 -13.99
CA PRO A 206 -0.48 -21.50 -12.84
C PRO A 206 -1.30 -22.46 -11.98
N LEU A 207 -1.80 -23.59 -12.52
CA LEU A 207 -2.57 -24.57 -11.76
C LEU A 207 -1.70 -25.29 -10.73
N ARG A 208 -0.40 -25.39 -10.95
CA ARG A 208 0.56 -26.02 -10.04
C ARG A 208 0.63 -25.33 -8.67
N TYR A 209 0.29 -24.06 -8.59
CA TYR A 209 0.34 -23.26 -7.37
C TYR A 209 -0.99 -23.23 -6.59
N ILE A 210 -2.00 -23.99 -7.04
CA ILE A 210 -3.28 -24.12 -6.35
C ILE A 210 -3.13 -25.14 -5.23
N GLN A 211 -3.22 -24.68 -3.98
CA GLN A 211 -3.17 -25.53 -2.78
C GLN A 211 -4.54 -25.71 -2.12
N SER A 212 -5.50 -24.87 -2.48
CA SER A 212 -6.86 -24.89 -1.93
C SER A 212 -7.87 -24.38 -2.96
N ASP A 213 -9.16 -24.71 -2.75
CA ASP A 213 -10.23 -24.19 -3.56
C ASP A 213 -10.25 -22.66 -3.64
N LYS A 214 -9.86 -21.99 -2.53
CA LYS A 214 -9.71 -20.54 -2.50
C LYS A 214 -8.68 -20.02 -3.51
N ASP A 215 -7.59 -20.74 -3.70
CA ASP A 215 -6.55 -20.33 -4.64
C ASP A 215 -7.03 -20.49 -6.08
N ALA A 216 -7.77 -21.58 -6.38
CA ALA A 216 -8.43 -21.77 -7.67
C ALA A 216 -9.40 -20.62 -7.98
N LEU A 217 -10.28 -20.29 -7.04
CA LEU A 217 -11.21 -19.17 -7.19
C LEU A 217 -10.48 -17.85 -7.42
N ARG A 218 -9.45 -17.56 -6.64
CA ARG A 218 -8.64 -16.33 -6.76
C ARG A 218 -7.89 -16.26 -8.09
N MET A 219 -7.35 -17.40 -8.55
CA MET A 219 -6.67 -17.47 -9.85
C MET A 219 -7.65 -17.12 -10.98
N ILE A 220 -8.84 -17.70 -10.98
CA ILE A 220 -9.86 -17.41 -11.99
C ILE A 220 -10.34 -15.97 -11.92
N ASP A 221 -10.59 -15.43 -10.73
CA ASP A 221 -10.98 -14.02 -10.58
C ASP A 221 -9.89 -13.08 -11.14
N THR A 222 -8.62 -13.40 -10.88
CA THR A 222 -7.49 -12.64 -11.42
C THR A 222 -7.42 -12.73 -12.95
N LEU A 223 -7.63 -13.93 -13.52
CA LEU A 223 -7.65 -14.15 -14.96
C LEU A 223 -8.78 -13.34 -15.64
N ILE A 224 -9.98 -13.39 -15.06
CA ILE A 224 -11.13 -12.62 -15.53
C ILE A 224 -10.85 -11.11 -15.48
N GLN A 225 -10.32 -10.62 -14.37
CA GLN A 225 -9.98 -9.19 -14.22
C GLN A 225 -8.90 -8.76 -15.22
N ALA A 226 -7.85 -9.55 -15.38
CA ALA A 226 -6.73 -9.24 -16.29
C ALA A 226 -7.16 -9.24 -17.77
N THR A 227 -8.17 -10.03 -18.13
CA THR A 227 -8.67 -10.14 -19.51
C THR A 227 -9.92 -9.29 -19.78
N THR A 228 -10.39 -8.53 -18.79
CA THR A 228 -11.53 -7.61 -18.96
C THR A 228 -11.01 -6.21 -19.29
N PRO A 229 -11.39 -5.61 -20.44
CA PRO A 229 -10.96 -4.28 -20.82
C PRO A 229 -11.37 -3.22 -19.78
N PRO A 230 -10.51 -2.24 -19.46
CA PRO A 230 -10.79 -1.23 -18.43
C PRO A 230 -12.02 -0.36 -18.71
N ASP A 231 -12.41 -0.23 -19.98
CA ASP A 231 -13.55 0.59 -20.41
C ASP A 231 -14.88 -0.19 -20.49
N SER A 232 -14.86 -1.49 -20.18
CA SER A 232 -16.06 -2.36 -20.26
C SER A 232 -17.03 -2.19 -19.06
N LYS A 233 -17.08 -1.00 -18.46
CA LYS A 233 -17.94 -0.67 -17.30
C LYS A 233 -19.45 -0.88 -17.51
N SER A 234 -19.86 -1.27 -18.72
CA SER A 234 -21.26 -1.48 -19.10
C SER A 234 -21.64 -2.94 -19.37
N SER A 235 -20.76 -3.92 -19.17
CA SER A 235 -21.18 -5.32 -19.31
C SER A 235 -22.02 -5.72 -18.11
N ASP A 236 -23.18 -6.33 -18.40
CA ASP A 236 -24.07 -6.89 -17.38
C ASP A 236 -23.25 -7.85 -16.47
N PRO A 237 -23.25 -7.66 -15.15
CA PRO A 237 -22.55 -8.53 -14.20
C PRO A 237 -22.89 -10.02 -14.35
N PHE A 238 -24.03 -10.34 -14.97
CA PHE A 238 -24.45 -11.71 -15.28
C PHE A 238 -23.41 -12.45 -16.12
N TRP A 239 -22.91 -11.85 -17.21
CA TRP A 239 -21.95 -12.49 -18.11
C TRP A 239 -20.66 -12.85 -17.39
N VAL A 240 -20.06 -11.88 -16.69
CA VAL A 240 -18.81 -12.09 -15.94
C VAL A 240 -18.97 -13.19 -14.90
N LYS A 241 -20.08 -13.20 -14.15
CA LYS A 241 -20.35 -14.24 -13.14
C LYS A 241 -20.53 -15.62 -13.75
N SER A 242 -21.20 -15.72 -14.88
CA SER A 242 -21.43 -16.99 -15.57
C SER A 242 -20.17 -17.57 -16.19
N GLU A 243 -19.32 -16.71 -16.80
CA GLU A 243 -17.99 -17.07 -17.28
C GLU A 243 -17.11 -17.55 -16.12
N THR A 244 -17.14 -16.82 -15.00
CA THR A 244 -16.39 -17.18 -13.78
C THR A 244 -16.82 -18.53 -13.25
N ALA A 245 -18.12 -18.81 -13.16
CA ALA A 245 -18.64 -20.09 -12.68
C ALA A 245 -18.19 -21.26 -13.55
N LEU A 246 -18.26 -21.11 -14.88
CA LEU A 246 -17.78 -22.15 -15.80
C LEU A 246 -16.28 -22.41 -15.63
N LEU A 247 -15.45 -21.37 -15.65
CA LEU A 247 -14.00 -21.53 -15.47
C LEU A 247 -13.65 -22.15 -14.12
N GLN A 248 -14.33 -21.73 -13.05
CA GLN A 248 -14.14 -22.31 -11.72
C GLN A 248 -14.51 -23.80 -11.71
N ALA A 249 -15.60 -24.19 -12.38
CA ALA A 249 -16.00 -25.59 -12.51
C ALA A 249 -14.89 -26.42 -13.19
N LEU A 250 -14.37 -25.94 -14.33
CA LEU A 250 -13.36 -26.65 -15.11
C LEU A 250 -12.03 -26.78 -14.34
N VAL A 251 -11.54 -25.68 -13.77
CA VAL A 251 -10.26 -25.67 -13.03
C VAL A 251 -10.37 -26.53 -11.77
N LEU A 252 -11.45 -26.42 -11.00
CA LEU A 252 -11.65 -27.26 -9.80
C LEU A 252 -11.80 -28.72 -10.16
N TYR A 253 -12.47 -29.04 -11.29
CA TYR A 253 -12.51 -30.41 -11.79
C TYR A 253 -11.11 -30.95 -12.05
N LEU A 254 -10.28 -30.24 -12.79
CA LEU A 254 -8.90 -30.66 -13.09
C LEU A 254 -8.06 -30.83 -11.82
N VAL A 255 -8.14 -29.89 -10.90
CA VAL A 255 -7.33 -29.91 -9.65
C VAL A 255 -7.71 -31.10 -8.75
N HIS A 256 -8.99 -31.47 -8.70
CA HIS A 256 -9.45 -32.54 -7.80
C HIS A 256 -9.51 -33.93 -8.45
N GLU A 257 -9.77 -33.99 -9.75
CA GLU A 257 -10.17 -35.22 -10.42
C GLU A 257 -9.18 -35.71 -11.46
N ALA A 258 -8.42 -34.81 -12.07
CA ALA A 258 -7.49 -35.12 -13.14
C ALA A 258 -6.09 -35.50 -12.61
N PRO A 259 -5.33 -36.34 -13.32
CA PRO A 259 -3.92 -36.58 -13.03
C PRO A 259 -3.12 -35.26 -13.19
N GLU A 260 -2.00 -35.19 -12.50
CA GLU A 260 -1.17 -33.96 -12.42
C GLU A 260 -0.75 -33.44 -13.81
N GLU A 261 -0.51 -34.36 -14.75
CA GLU A 261 -0.10 -34.00 -16.12
C GLU A 261 -1.20 -33.30 -16.92
N GLU A 262 -2.48 -33.49 -16.56
CA GLU A 262 -3.64 -32.87 -17.18
C GLU A 262 -4.07 -31.58 -16.47
N GLN A 263 -3.52 -31.27 -15.30
CA GLN A 263 -3.85 -30.06 -14.54
C GLN A 263 -3.16 -28.83 -15.15
N ASN A 264 -3.61 -28.38 -16.31
CA ASN A 264 -3.04 -27.24 -17.02
C ASN A 264 -4.07 -26.48 -17.87
N LEU A 265 -3.74 -25.26 -18.31
CA LEU A 265 -4.65 -24.42 -19.09
C LEU A 265 -4.98 -24.96 -20.49
N PRO A 266 -4.07 -25.60 -21.23
CA PRO A 266 -4.43 -26.28 -22.48
C PRO A 266 -5.56 -27.31 -22.32
N VAL A 267 -5.57 -28.11 -21.27
CA VAL A 267 -6.64 -29.08 -20.99
C VAL A 267 -7.95 -28.35 -20.64
N VAL A 268 -7.91 -27.23 -19.94
CA VAL A 268 -9.10 -26.39 -19.76
C VAL A 268 -9.70 -25.99 -21.10
N MET A 269 -8.87 -25.64 -22.10
CA MET A 269 -9.33 -25.32 -23.45
C MET A 269 -9.93 -26.52 -24.19
N GLU A 270 -9.36 -27.69 -24.04
CA GLU A 270 -9.92 -28.94 -24.57
C GLU A 270 -11.29 -29.26 -23.97
N MET A 271 -11.44 -29.09 -22.66
CA MET A 271 -12.73 -29.24 -21.98
C MET A 271 -13.77 -28.25 -22.48
N LEU A 272 -13.39 -26.98 -22.72
CA LEU A 272 -14.26 -25.97 -23.31
C LEU A 272 -14.70 -26.35 -24.74
N GLN A 273 -13.79 -26.87 -25.55
CA GLN A 273 -14.13 -27.34 -26.90
C GLN A 273 -15.05 -28.58 -26.87
N ALA A 274 -14.92 -29.42 -25.87
CA ALA A 274 -15.81 -30.56 -25.64
C ALA A 274 -17.19 -30.16 -25.09
N ALA A 275 -17.37 -28.90 -24.66
CA ALA A 275 -18.63 -28.35 -24.17
C ALA A 275 -19.53 -27.87 -25.32
N GLU A 276 -19.98 -28.79 -26.18
CA GLU A 276 -20.89 -28.48 -27.29
C GLU A 276 -22.31 -28.23 -26.75
N VAL A 277 -22.97 -27.15 -27.17
CA VAL A 277 -24.38 -26.87 -26.88
C VAL A 277 -25.15 -26.88 -28.17
N ARG A 278 -26.17 -27.78 -28.29
CA ARG A 278 -27.11 -27.86 -29.40
C ARG A 278 -28.38 -27.09 -29.04
N GLU A 279 -28.70 -26.06 -29.81
CA GLU A 279 -29.86 -25.21 -29.55
C GLU A 279 -31.20 -25.88 -29.82
N GLU A 280 -31.21 -26.91 -30.66
CA GLU A 280 -32.40 -27.62 -31.12
C GLU A 280 -32.70 -28.89 -30.33
N ASP A 281 -31.80 -29.32 -29.42
CA ASP A 281 -31.91 -30.56 -28.68
C ASP A 281 -31.52 -30.33 -27.21
N ASP A 282 -32.54 -30.06 -26.41
CA ASP A 282 -32.40 -29.82 -24.96
C ASP A 282 -31.97 -31.09 -24.18
N GLU A 283 -32.08 -32.30 -24.78
CA GLU A 283 -31.66 -33.55 -24.16
C GLU A 283 -30.22 -33.93 -24.53
N TYR A 284 -29.55 -33.15 -25.40
CA TYR A 284 -28.18 -33.44 -25.80
C TYR A 284 -27.19 -33.24 -24.63
N GLU A 285 -26.51 -34.30 -24.29
CA GLU A 285 -25.38 -34.27 -23.32
C GLU A 285 -24.05 -34.19 -24.07
N SER A 286 -23.30 -33.12 -23.85
CA SER A 286 -21.96 -32.98 -24.37
C SER A 286 -20.97 -33.91 -23.61
N PRO A 287 -19.75 -34.19 -24.16
CA PRO A 287 -18.74 -34.92 -23.43
C PRO A 287 -18.41 -34.29 -22.07
N LEU A 288 -18.47 -32.96 -21.97
CA LEU A 288 -18.27 -32.23 -20.70
C LEU A 288 -19.44 -32.53 -19.73
N ASP A 289 -20.67 -32.55 -20.18
CA ASP A 289 -21.85 -32.91 -19.35
C ASP A 289 -21.69 -34.33 -18.78
N MET A 290 -21.23 -35.27 -19.60
CA MET A 290 -20.98 -36.66 -19.15
C MET A 290 -19.90 -36.75 -18.07
N LEU A 291 -18.85 -35.89 -18.13
CA LEU A 291 -17.82 -35.83 -17.08
C LEU A 291 -18.42 -35.39 -15.76
N PHE A 292 -19.21 -34.30 -15.77
CA PHE A 292 -19.85 -33.79 -14.55
C PHE A 292 -20.99 -34.70 -14.04
N SER A 293 -21.71 -35.39 -14.90
CA SER A 293 -22.67 -36.41 -14.49
C SER A 293 -22.00 -37.58 -13.76
N ARG A 294 -20.83 -37.99 -14.20
CA ARG A 294 -20.02 -39.02 -13.48
C ARG A 294 -19.52 -38.50 -12.13
N LEU A 295 -19.11 -37.23 -12.07
CA LEU A 295 -18.70 -36.62 -10.82
C LEU A 295 -19.88 -36.55 -9.84
N GLU A 296 -21.08 -36.19 -10.31
CA GLU A 296 -22.29 -36.13 -9.51
C GLU A 296 -22.63 -37.47 -8.86
N MET A 297 -22.46 -38.58 -9.60
CA MET A 297 -22.69 -39.92 -9.06
C MET A 297 -21.67 -40.31 -7.98
N ARG A 298 -20.45 -39.76 -8.02
CA ARG A 298 -19.36 -40.10 -7.10
C ARG A 298 -19.28 -39.14 -5.93
N ASP A 299 -19.35 -37.84 -6.18
CA ASP A 299 -19.29 -36.75 -5.17
C ASP A 299 -20.32 -35.66 -5.48
N PRO A 300 -21.59 -35.82 -5.01
CA PRO A 300 -22.64 -34.83 -5.20
C PRO A 300 -22.36 -33.45 -4.55
N GLU A 301 -21.44 -33.41 -3.58
CA GLU A 301 -21.10 -32.21 -2.82
C GLU A 301 -19.88 -31.46 -3.39
N SER A 302 -19.26 -31.97 -4.45
CA SER A 302 -18.12 -31.34 -5.11
C SER A 302 -18.38 -29.89 -5.44
N ILE A 303 -17.37 -29.03 -5.12
CA ILE A 303 -17.43 -27.60 -5.44
C ILE A 303 -17.42 -27.40 -6.96
N ALA A 304 -16.63 -28.19 -7.69
CA ALA A 304 -16.61 -28.15 -9.15
C ALA A 304 -18.01 -28.40 -9.74
N LEU A 305 -18.73 -29.42 -9.24
CA LEU A 305 -20.09 -29.73 -9.65
C LEU A 305 -21.05 -28.57 -9.32
N LYS A 306 -20.95 -27.98 -8.13
CA LYS A 306 -21.78 -26.85 -7.74
C LYS A 306 -21.61 -25.66 -8.68
N GLN A 307 -20.38 -25.35 -9.07
CA GLN A 307 -20.09 -24.28 -10.03
C GLN A 307 -20.60 -24.64 -11.44
N TYR A 308 -20.46 -25.89 -11.85
CA TYR A 308 -20.98 -26.35 -13.13
C TYR A 308 -22.52 -26.22 -13.20
N ARG A 309 -23.23 -26.60 -12.14
CA ARG A 309 -24.67 -26.43 -12.05
C ARG A 309 -25.10 -24.95 -12.18
N VAL A 310 -24.33 -24.01 -11.62
CA VAL A 310 -24.59 -22.57 -11.79
C VAL A 310 -24.49 -22.18 -13.26
N TYR A 311 -23.46 -22.65 -13.98
CA TYR A 311 -23.37 -22.44 -15.43
C TYR A 311 -24.55 -23.05 -16.19
N LYS A 312 -24.95 -24.29 -15.86
CA LYS A 312 -26.06 -25.02 -16.51
C LYS A 312 -27.47 -24.41 -16.25
N MET A 313 -27.57 -23.47 -15.28
CA MET A 313 -28.83 -22.70 -15.13
C MET A 313 -29.09 -21.76 -16.31
N ALA A 314 -28.02 -21.45 -17.08
CA ALA A 314 -28.17 -20.75 -18.35
C ALA A 314 -28.61 -21.75 -19.44
N ALA A 315 -29.75 -21.52 -20.08
CA ALA A 315 -30.28 -22.43 -21.09
C ALA A 315 -29.92 -22.02 -22.53
N GLY A 316 -29.79 -23.01 -23.41
CA GLY A 316 -29.74 -22.87 -24.86
C GLY A 316 -28.75 -21.80 -25.35
N LYS A 317 -29.25 -20.75 -26.01
CA LYS A 317 -28.44 -19.65 -26.59
C LYS A 317 -27.58 -18.94 -25.59
N THR A 318 -28.02 -18.80 -24.35
CA THR A 318 -27.23 -18.14 -23.29
C THR A 318 -26.03 -18.97 -22.91
N ALA A 319 -26.17 -20.27 -22.71
CA ALA A 319 -25.06 -21.18 -22.39
C ALA A 319 -24.03 -21.18 -23.53
N LYS A 320 -24.45 -21.23 -24.78
CA LYS A 320 -23.57 -21.13 -25.95
C LYS A 320 -22.82 -19.81 -25.99
N SER A 321 -23.48 -18.70 -25.68
CA SER A 321 -22.84 -17.38 -25.65
C SER A 321 -21.78 -17.30 -24.55
N ILE A 322 -22.03 -17.91 -23.39
CA ILE A 322 -21.03 -17.99 -22.30
C ILE A 322 -19.79 -18.78 -22.75
N LEU A 323 -20.00 -19.96 -23.40
CA LEU A 323 -18.90 -20.77 -23.92
C LEU A 323 -18.04 -20.00 -24.93
N VAL A 324 -18.68 -19.31 -25.88
CA VAL A 324 -18.00 -18.49 -26.88
C VAL A 324 -17.21 -17.37 -26.19
N SER A 325 -17.80 -16.70 -25.22
CA SER A 325 -17.14 -15.61 -24.49
C SER A 325 -15.89 -16.09 -23.73
N VAL A 326 -15.99 -17.21 -23.03
CA VAL A 326 -14.84 -17.83 -22.34
C VAL A 326 -13.77 -18.27 -23.34
N GLY A 327 -14.18 -18.90 -24.46
CA GLY A 327 -13.26 -19.32 -25.52
C GLY A 327 -12.48 -18.14 -26.12
N VAL A 328 -13.17 -17.02 -26.37
CA VAL A 328 -12.51 -15.78 -26.86
C VAL A 328 -11.55 -15.23 -25.82
N ARG A 329 -11.94 -15.19 -24.55
CA ARG A 329 -11.11 -14.73 -23.44
C ARG A 329 -9.82 -15.53 -23.30
N LEU A 330 -9.88 -16.83 -23.49
CA LEU A 330 -8.73 -17.74 -23.38
C LEU A 330 -8.07 -18.05 -24.73
N SER A 331 -8.43 -17.36 -25.80
CA SER A 331 -7.93 -17.66 -27.15
C SER A 331 -6.40 -17.61 -27.27
N ALA A 332 -5.71 -16.81 -26.45
CA ALA A 332 -4.25 -16.76 -26.42
C ALA A 332 -3.62 -18.13 -26.08
N PHE A 333 -4.28 -18.96 -25.27
CA PHE A 333 -3.81 -20.29 -24.89
C PHE A 333 -3.99 -21.35 -25.99
N LEU A 334 -4.64 -20.99 -27.09
CA LEU A 334 -4.71 -21.83 -28.31
C LEU A 334 -3.43 -21.73 -29.17
N LEU A 335 -2.61 -20.70 -28.95
CA LEU A 335 -1.33 -20.59 -29.65
C LEU A 335 -0.39 -21.70 -29.18
N PRO A 336 0.19 -22.51 -30.09
CA PRO A 336 0.98 -23.68 -29.70
C PRO A 336 2.15 -23.35 -28.75
N GLU A 337 2.78 -22.19 -28.93
CA GLU A 337 3.88 -21.73 -28.08
C GLU A 337 3.41 -21.38 -26.66
N VAL A 338 2.25 -20.73 -26.53
CA VAL A 338 1.65 -20.38 -25.22
C VAL A 338 1.11 -21.63 -24.54
N ALA A 339 0.47 -22.52 -25.29
CA ALA A 339 -0.01 -23.81 -24.77
C ALA A 339 1.16 -24.60 -24.19
N LYS A 340 2.27 -24.73 -24.93
CA LYS A 340 3.48 -25.40 -24.44
C LYS A 340 4.04 -24.75 -23.20
N MET A 341 4.11 -23.42 -23.15
CA MET A 341 4.64 -22.67 -22.02
C MET A 341 3.80 -22.85 -20.74
N THR A 342 2.49 -23.11 -20.87
CA THR A 342 1.56 -23.22 -19.74
C THR A 342 1.16 -24.65 -19.38
N CYS A 343 1.70 -25.68 -20.08
CA CYS A 343 1.34 -27.07 -19.78
C CYS A 343 2.14 -27.69 -18.63
N THR A 344 3.40 -27.24 -18.41
CA THR A 344 4.26 -27.73 -17.33
C THR A 344 4.79 -26.56 -16.52
N ASP A 345 5.37 -26.83 -15.34
CA ASP A 345 6.01 -25.81 -14.51
C ASP A 345 7.51 -26.06 -14.36
N GLU A 346 8.31 -25.06 -14.78
CA GLU A 346 9.77 -25.03 -14.64
C GLU A 346 10.21 -23.84 -13.79
N LEU A 347 9.27 -22.96 -13.42
CA LEU A 347 9.59 -21.76 -12.65
C LEU A 347 9.77 -22.05 -11.16
N HIS A 348 9.10 -23.06 -10.62
CA HIS A 348 9.17 -23.44 -9.21
C HIS A 348 9.16 -22.22 -8.27
N LEU A 349 8.07 -21.40 -8.37
CA LEU A 349 7.98 -20.14 -7.65
C LEU A 349 8.01 -20.31 -6.13
N GLU A 350 7.67 -21.49 -5.62
CA GLU A 350 7.76 -21.89 -4.21
C GLU A 350 9.19 -21.85 -3.66
N GLU A 351 10.20 -21.93 -4.52
CA GLU A 351 11.61 -21.88 -4.13
C GLU A 351 12.16 -20.46 -3.95
N LEU A 352 11.36 -19.44 -4.35
CA LEU A 352 11.72 -18.05 -4.14
C LEU A 352 11.77 -17.73 -2.65
N GLY A 353 12.90 -17.23 -2.19
CA GLY A 353 13.16 -16.95 -0.77
C GLY A 353 13.86 -18.08 -0.02
N GLU A 354 13.82 -19.32 -0.52
CA GLU A 354 14.51 -20.47 0.06
C GLU A 354 15.85 -20.77 -0.62
N LYS A 355 15.88 -20.60 -1.94
CA LYS A 355 17.07 -20.83 -2.78
C LYS A 355 17.55 -19.52 -3.42
N LYS A 356 18.77 -19.56 -3.96
CA LYS A 356 19.32 -18.47 -4.79
C LYS A 356 18.69 -18.49 -6.17
N VAL A 357 17.50 -17.97 -6.32
CA VAL A 357 16.79 -17.89 -7.59
C VAL A 357 16.73 -16.44 -8.07
N ALA A 358 16.99 -16.23 -9.35
CA ALA A 358 16.78 -14.96 -10.02
C ALA A 358 15.78 -15.14 -11.17
N LEU A 359 14.55 -14.71 -10.98
CA LEU A 359 13.49 -14.77 -11.96
C LEU A 359 13.41 -13.45 -12.74
N PHE A 360 13.50 -13.55 -14.06
CA PHE A 360 13.31 -12.43 -14.98
C PHE A 360 12.02 -12.64 -15.79
N CYS A 361 11.14 -11.65 -15.73
CA CYS A 361 9.92 -11.62 -16.53
C CYS A 361 10.10 -10.64 -17.69
N CYS A 362 10.28 -11.16 -18.89
CA CYS A 362 10.42 -10.41 -20.13
C CYS A 362 9.04 -10.32 -20.81
N ILE A 363 8.44 -9.11 -20.82
CA ILE A 363 7.04 -8.89 -21.21
C ILE A 363 6.96 -7.89 -22.37
#